data_18bf9ede5780c5f156130f5a66125246
#
_entry.id   18bf9ede5780c5f156130f5a66125246
#
_cell.length_a   1.000
_cell.length_b   1.000
_cell.length_c   1.000
_cell.angle_alpha   90.00
_cell.angle_beta   90.00
_cell.angle_gamma   90.00
#
_symmetry.space_group_name_H-M   'P 1'
#
loop_
_entity.id
_entity.type
_entity.pdbx_description
1 polymer ?
#
loop_
_entity_poly.entity_id
_entity_poly.type
_entity_poly.pdbx_seq_one_letter_code
_entity_poly.pdbx_strand_id
1 'polypeptide(L)'
;LIKRKASVIMLTNEQVLEALKPVQDPELHKSIVELNMVRNIQILDGSHIMLEVLLTIQGCPLKAKIQQDIEETLRKLGAASVSLKFGAMSKEELAALTQSLKKEATTDSGMPKMLRPDSGVTFIAVTSGKGGVGKSTVTINLAAALARSGKKVGILDADIYGFSIPAMMNIQQKPTMIDQTAIPVESHGVKVMSMGFFSPDNNPVMWRGPMLNKWIRNFLVNTHWGELDYLLLDLPPGTGDVAIDVAAMIPQAKEIIVTTPHTVASFVASRAGAMAVHTKHEILGVVENMAYYEDKDGTKKYLFGQGGGDALAEQLNITVLAQIPFAQPEENTGSSVYDEEWLIGEAFTNLAEDIIFSVEKMNKQV
;
A
#
# COMPACT_ATOMS: atom_id res chain seq x y z
N LEU A 1 -13.83 -25.87 -57.50
CA LEU A 1 -12.96 -25.40 -56.41
C LEU A 1 -13.17 -23.88 -56.21
N ILE A 2 -14.15 -23.54 -55.35
CA ILE A 2 -14.42 -22.15 -54.98
C ILE A 2 -13.44 -21.79 -53.86
N LYS A 3 -12.41 -21.01 -54.21
CA LYS A 3 -11.56 -20.35 -53.21
C LYS A 3 -12.44 -19.32 -52.48
N ARG A 4 -12.81 -19.65 -51.19
CA ARG A 4 -13.32 -18.62 -50.28
C ARG A 4 -12.20 -17.59 -50.10
N LYS A 5 -12.38 -16.40 -50.67
CA LYS A 5 -11.62 -15.21 -50.30
C LYS A 5 -11.93 -14.96 -48.80
N ALA A 6 -10.97 -15.24 -47.94
CA ALA A 6 -11.02 -14.69 -46.60
C ALA A 6 -11.11 -13.16 -46.74
N SER A 7 -12.20 -12.57 -46.29
CA SER A 7 -12.30 -11.14 -46.17
C SER A 7 -11.22 -10.70 -45.18
N VAL A 8 -10.20 -10.04 -45.68
CA VAL A 8 -9.21 -9.37 -44.84
C VAL A 8 -9.98 -8.27 -44.11
N ILE A 9 -10.25 -8.48 -42.85
CA ILE A 9 -10.80 -7.43 -41.98
C ILE A 9 -9.69 -6.39 -41.89
N MET A 10 -9.89 -5.26 -42.57
CA MET A 10 -8.96 -4.12 -42.47
C MET A 10 -9.17 -3.49 -41.09
N LEU A 11 -8.18 -3.65 -40.20
CA LEU A 11 -8.18 -3.00 -38.87
C LEU A 11 -8.15 -1.47 -39.06
N THR A 12 -8.78 -0.73 -38.14
CA THR A 12 -8.72 0.74 -38.08
C THR A 12 -7.97 1.20 -36.83
N ASN A 13 -7.47 2.44 -36.86
CA ASN A 13 -6.80 3.02 -35.66
C ASN A 13 -7.73 3.08 -34.46
N GLU A 14 -9.03 3.33 -34.67
CA GLU A 14 -10.04 3.35 -33.61
C GLU A 14 -10.20 1.96 -32.99
N GLN A 15 -10.24 0.90 -33.79
CA GLN A 15 -10.31 -0.48 -33.28
C GLN A 15 -9.06 -0.87 -32.48
N VAL A 16 -7.87 -0.41 -32.92
CA VAL A 16 -6.62 -0.62 -32.18
C VAL A 16 -6.65 0.12 -30.84
N LEU A 17 -7.05 1.39 -30.81
CA LEU A 17 -7.17 2.15 -29.57
C LEU A 17 -8.21 1.54 -28.62
N GLU A 18 -9.38 1.15 -29.13
CA GLU A 18 -10.42 0.52 -28.32
C GLU A 18 -9.94 -0.81 -27.72
N ALA A 19 -9.24 -1.63 -28.49
CA ALA A 19 -8.68 -2.89 -28.01
C ALA A 19 -7.60 -2.68 -26.94
N LEU A 20 -6.84 -1.58 -27.01
CA LEU A 20 -5.79 -1.25 -26.05
C LEU A 20 -6.29 -0.60 -24.76
N LYS A 21 -7.55 -0.18 -24.66
CA LYS A 21 -8.11 0.39 -23.40
C LYS A 21 -7.95 -0.51 -22.16
N PRO A 22 -8.10 -1.84 -22.24
CA PRO A 22 -7.88 -2.72 -21.10
C PRO A 22 -6.40 -2.85 -20.68
N VAL A 23 -5.47 -2.49 -21.56
CA VAL A 23 -4.04 -2.54 -21.24
C VAL A 23 -3.69 -1.38 -20.30
N GLN A 24 -3.20 -1.71 -19.12
CA GLN A 24 -2.89 -0.74 -18.08
C GLN A 24 -1.39 -0.52 -17.92
N ASP A 25 -1.02 0.70 -17.59
CA ASP A 25 0.30 0.97 -17.02
C ASP A 25 0.38 0.33 -15.63
N PRO A 26 1.34 -0.54 -15.38
CA PRO A 26 1.38 -1.32 -14.13
C PRO A 26 1.74 -0.50 -12.89
N GLU A 27 2.28 0.72 -13.03
CA GLU A 27 2.55 1.62 -11.90
C GLU A 27 1.35 2.53 -11.59
N LEU A 28 0.67 3.02 -12.63
CA LEU A 28 -0.46 3.94 -12.50
C LEU A 28 -1.81 3.24 -12.41
N HIS A 29 -1.88 1.94 -12.77
CA HIS A 29 -3.11 1.15 -12.86
C HIS A 29 -4.20 1.81 -13.69
N LYS A 30 -3.78 2.54 -14.74
CA LYS A 30 -4.64 3.24 -15.69
C LYS A 30 -4.37 2.79 -17.10
N SER A 31 -5.38 2.87 -17.95
CA SER A 31 -5.25 2.55 -19.37
C SER A 31 -4.13 3.35 -20.03
N ILE A 32 -3.25 2.67 -20.77
CA ILE A 32 -2.20 3.34 -21.57
C ILE A 32 -2.80 4.30 -22.62
N VAL A 33 -4.05 4.06 -23.00
CA VAL A 33 -4.79 4.95 -23.92
C VAL A 33 -5.24 6.21 -23.18
N GLU A 34 -5.82 6.09 -22.00
CA GLU A 34 -6.24 7.22 -21.16
C GLU A 34 -5.05 8.08 -20.71
N LEU A 35 -3.92 7.43 -20.40
CA LEU A 35 -2.65 8.10 -20.09
C LEU A 35 -2.00 8.76 -21.31
N ASN A 36 -2.63 8.62 -22.50
CA ASN A 36 -2.15 9.19 -23.74
C ASN A 36 -0.72 8.71 -24.11
N MET A 37 -0.40 7.46 -23.74
CA MET A 37 0.91 6.83 -24.00
C MET A 37 1.02 6.29 -25.43
N VAL A 38 -0.10 5.92 -26.06
CA VAL A 38 -0.14 5.33 -27.42
C VAL A 38 -0.11 6.41 -28.47
N ARG A 39 0.85 6.33 -29.40
CA ARG A 39 1.06 7.32 -30.48
C ARG A 39 1.32 6.64 -31.82
N ASN A 40 1.19 7.42 -32.88
CA ASN A 40 1.69 7.10 -34.23
C ASN A 40 1.28 5.71 -34.73
N ILE A 41 -0.02 5.35 -34.53
CA ILE A 41 -0.56 4.06 -34.99
C ILE A 41 -0.55 4.04 -36.51
N GLN A 42 0.09 3.03 -37.11
CA GLN A 42 0.12 2.75 -38.52
C GLN A 42 -0.26 1.28 -38.75
N ILE A 43 -1.18 1.06 -39.67
CA ILE A 43 -1.62 -0.28 -40.06
C ILE A 43 -1.16 -0.52 -41.48
N LEU A 44 -0.20 -1.43 -41.65
CA LEU A 44 0.38 -1.80 -42.93
C LEU A 44 -0.22 -3.14 -43.36
N ASP A 45 -0.48 -3.27 -44.69
CA ASP A 45 -1.01 -4.50 -45.29
C ASP A 45 -2.27 -5.04 -44.56
N GLY A 46 -3.04 -4.15 -43.91
CA GLY A 46 -4.30 -4.46 -43.23
C GLY A 46 -4.17 -5.25 -41.92
N SER A 47 -3.00 -5.72 -41.54
CA SER A 47 -2.82 -6.58 -40.36
C SER A 47 -1.47 -6.44 -39.61
N HIS A 48 -0.50 -5.71 -40.20
CA HIS A 48 0.73 -5.36 -39.47
C HIS A 48 0.55 -4.02 -38.78
N ILE A 49 0.60 -4.00 -37.45
CA ILE A 49 0.40 -2.82 -36.63
C ILE A 49 1.74 -2.31 -36.12
N MET A 50 2.04 -1.04 -36.44
CA MET A 50 3.16 -0.31 -35.86
C MET A 50 2.61 0.79 -34.98
N LEU A 51 3.14 0.92 -33.75
CA LEU A 51 2.78 2.02 -32.86
C LEU A 51 3.93 2.43 -31.95
N GLU A 52 3.86 3.64 -31.46
CA GLU A 52 4.81 4.18 -30.49
C GLU A 52 4.15 4.26 -29.12
N VAL A 53 4.89 3.83 -28.09
CA VAL A 53 4.47 3.89 -26.69
C VAL A 53 5.41 4.82 -25.93
N LEU A 54 4.86 5.92 -25.39
CA LEU A 54 5.61 6.86 -24.58
C LEU A 54 5.53 6.46 -23.10
N LEU A 55 6.66 6.10 -22.51
CA LEU A 55 6.78 5.75 -21.11
C LEU A 55 6.93 7.01 -20.25
N THR A 56 6.49 6.95 -19.00
CA THR A 56 6.61 8.03 -18.01
C THR A 56 8.06 8.29 -17.61
N ILE A 57 8.89 7.25 -17.60
CA ILE A 57 10.33 7.35 -17.32
C ILE A 57 11.14 6.61 -18.36
N GLN A 58 12.31 7.18 -18.66
CA GLN A 58 13.27 6.52 -19.54
C GLN A 58 13.88 5.32 -18.83
N GLY A 59 13.79 4.11 -19.44
CA GLY A 59 14.30 2.89 -18.82
C GLY A 59 13.34 2.22 -17.82
N CYS A 60 12.02 2.46 -17.91
CA CYS A 60 11.01 1.82 -17.08
C CYS A 60 11.25 0.30 -16.98
N PRO A 61 11.42 -0.26 -15.76
CA PRO A 61 11.66 -1.69 -15.57
C PRO A 61 10.48 -2.55 -16.03
N LEU A 62 9.28 -1.98 -16.08
CA LEU A 62 8.05 -2.67 -16.46
C LEU A 62 7.74 -2.59 -17.97
N LYS A 63 8.65 -2.03 -18.76
CA LYS A 63 8.53 -1.96 -20.22
C LYS A 63 8.19 -3.30 -20.86
N ALA A 64 8.84 -4.39 -20.41
CA ALA A 64 8.62 -5.73 -20.94
C ALA A 64 7.19 -6.21 -20.72
N LYS A 65 6.60 -5.89 -19.56
CA LYS A 65 5.20 -6.23 -19.24
C LYS A 65 4.23 -5.47 -20.14
N ILE A 66 4.40 -4.17 -20.27
CA ILE A 66 3.57 -3.33 -21.16
C ILE A 66 3.66 -3.85 -22.61
N GLN A 67 4.87 -4.19 -23.07
CA GLN A 67 5.07 -4.74 -24.40
C GLN A 67 4.28 -6.04 -24.60
N GLN A 68 4.41 -6.98 -23.66
CA GLN A 68 3.72 -8.26 -23.71
C GLN A 68 2.20 -8.07 -23.78
N ASP A 69 1.65 -7.23 -22.90
CA ASP A 69 0.21 -6.99 -22.81
C ASP A 69 -0.35 -6.36 -24.09
N ILE A 70 0.38 -5.42 -24.69
CA ILE A 70 0.02 -4.82 -26.00
C ILE A 70 0.04 -5.89 -27.09
N GLU A 71 1.13 -6.66 -27.21
CA GLU A 71 1.27 -7.68 -28.24
C GLU A 71 0.18 -8.76 -28.15
N GLU A 72 -0.13 -9.24 -26.97
CA GLU A 72 -1.19 -10.21 -26.74
C GLU A 72 -2.57 -9.65 -27.14
N THR A 73 -2.84 -8.41 -26.74
CA THR A 73 -4.11 -7.74 -27.02
C THR A 73 -4.31 -7.54 -28.52
N LEU A 74 -3.28 -7.04 -29.22
CA LEU A 74 -3.39 -6.79 -30.65
C LEU A 74 -3.42 -8.09 -31.49
N ARG A 75 -2.76 -9.16 -31.03
CA ARG A 75 -2.89 -10.49 -31.67
C ARG A 75 -4.31 -11.03 -31.52
N LYS A 76 -4.97 -10.85 -30.37
CA LYS A 76 -6.38 -11.23 -30.16
C LYS A 76 -7.32 -10.41 -31.08
N LEU A 77 -6.98 -9.17 -31.40
CA LEU A 77 -7.70 -8.32 -32.35
C LEU A 77 -7.56 -8.81 -33.81
N GLY A 78 -6.55 -9.65 -34.11
CA GLY A 78 -6.30 -10.17 -35.44
C GLY A 78 -5.08 -9.58 -36.15
N ALA A 79 -4.20 -8.90 -35.41
CA ALA A 79 -2.92 -8.45 -35.96
C ALA A 79 -2.01 -9.65 -36.30
N ALA A 80 -1.50 -9.69 -37.51
CA ALA A 80 -0.53 -10.70 -37.95
C ALA A 80 0.86 -10.46 -37.35
N SER A 81 1.21 -9.19 -37.15
CA SER A 81 2.45 -8.80 -36.49
C SER A 81 2.30 -7.42 -35.83
N VAL A 82 3.07 -7.20 -34.78
CA VAL A 82 3.07 -5.95 -34.00
C VAL A 82 4.51 -5.46 -33.89
N SER A 83 4.75 -4.20 -34.21
CA SER A 83 6.04 -3.52 -34.05
C SER A 83 5.88 -2.36 -33.10
N LEU A 84 6.56 -2.40 -31.97
CA LEU A 84 6.49 -1.37 -30.92
C LEU A 84 7.76 -0.54 -30.90
N LYS A 85 7.62 0.78 -30.94
CA LYS A 85 8.66 1.73 -30.66
C LYS A 85 8.40 2.35 -29.29
N PHE A 86 9.36 2.31 -28.38
CA PHE A 86 9.26 2.94 -27.09
C PHE A 86 10.01 4.26 -27.08
N GLY A 87 9.33 5.30 -26.58
CA GLY A 87 9.88 6.61 -26.28
C GLY A 87 9.67 6.98 -24.82
N ALA A 88 10.06 8.20 -24.45
CA ALA A 88 9.76 8.79 -23.16
C ALA A 88 8.92 10.05 -23.36
N MET A 89 8.00 10.32 -22.44
CA MET A 89 7.21 11.55 -22.42
C MET A 89 8.16 12.76 -22.25
N SER A 90 7.79 13.86 -22.88
CA SER A 90 8.46 15.15 -22.66
C SER A 90 8.15 15.70 -21.26
N LYS A 91 8.89 16.71 -20.81
CA LYS A 91 8.65 17.38 -19.53
C LYS A 91 7.24 17.99 -19.47
N GLU A 92 6.77 18.53 -20.56
CA GLU A 92 5.46 19.15 -20.71
C GLU A 92 4.34 18.09 -20.61
N GLU A 93 4.53 16.93 -21.25
CA GLU A 93 3.60 15.81 -21.17
C GLU A 93 3.55 15.21 -19.75
N LEU A 94 4.70 15.06 -19.11
CA LEU A 94 4.77 14.61 -17.70
C LEU A 94 4.08 15.60 -16.75
N ALA A 95 4.29 16.90 -16.94
CA ALA A 95 3.62 17.93 -16.14
C ALA A 95 2.10 17.90 -16.33
N ALA A 96 1.63 17.74 -17.57
CA ALA A 96 0.20 17.60 -17.87
C ALA A 96 -0.40 16.33 -17.25
N LEU A 97 0.29 15.20 -17.34
CA LEU A 97 -0.09 13.94 -16.70
C LEU A 97 -0.19 14.11 -15.17
N THR A 98 0.85 14.67 -14.55
CA THR A 98 0.88 14.93 -13.10
C THR A 98 -0.29 15.83 -12.68
N GLN A 99 -0.58 16.87 -13.44
CA GLN A 99 -1.70 17.77 -13.15
C GLN A 99 -3.05 17.03 -13.24
N SER A 100 -3.23 16.15 -14.24
CA SER A 100 -4.43 15.32 -14.37
C SER A 100 -4.58 14.39 -13.17
N LEU A 101 -3.53 13.66 -12.81
CA LEU A 101 -3.52 12.74 -11.66
C LEU A 101 -3.83 13.48 -10.34
N LYS A 102 -3.24 14.66 -10.14
CA LYS A 102 -3.52 15.50 -8.96
C LYS A 102 -4.97 15.98 -8.93
N LYS A 103 -5.51 16.44 -10.06
CA LYS A 103 -6.90 16.90 -10.17
C LYS A 103 -7.90 15.79 -9.85
N GLU A 104 -7.61 14.56 -10.26
CA GLU A 104 -8.42 13.40 -9.92
C GLU A 104 -8.35 13.06 -8.43
N ALA A 105 -7.15 13.15 -7.83
CA ALA A 105 -6.90 12.78 -6.44
C ALA A 105 -7.26 13.87 -5.42
N THR A 106 -7.46 15.13 -5.85
CA THR A 106 -7.74 16.26 -4.95
C THR A 106 -9.13 16.86 -5.18
N THR A 107 -9.62 17.54 -4.17
CA THR A 107 -10.81 18.41 -4.27
C THR A 107 -10.44 19.76 -4.92
N ASP A 108 -11.43 20.57 -5.25
CA ASP A 108 -11.21 21.93 -5.78
C ASP A 108 -10.41 22.82 -4.82
N SER A 109 -10.45 22.53 -3.52
CA SER A 109 -9.64 23.20 -2.49
C SER A 109 -8.19 22.65 -2.39
N GLY A 110 -7.81 21.66 -3.19
CA GLY A 110 -6.48 21.03 -3.18
C GLY A 110 -6.27 20.00 -2.05
N MET A 111 -7.32 19.65 -1.29
CA MET A 111 -7.25 18.61 -0.28
C MET A 111 -7.34 17.22 -0.97
N PRO A 112 -6.52 16.22 -0.57
CA PRO A 112 -6.69 14.86 -1.07
C PRO A 112 -8.10 14.33 -0.79
N LYS A 113 -8.75 13.80 -1.81
CA LYS A 113 -10.12 13.24 -1.68
C LYS A 113 -10.16 12.11 -0.65
N MET A 114 -9.09 11.32 -0.54
CA MET A 114 -8.98 10.24 0.43
C MET A 114 -9.08 10.70 1.88
N LEU A 115 -8.72 11.96 2.19
CA LEU A 115 -8.81 12.51 3.55
C LEU A 115 -10.21 13.01 3.91
N ARG A 116 -11.16 13.00 2.99
CA ARG A 116 -12.54 13.35 3.29
C ARG A 116 -13.21 12.23 4.09
N PRO A 117 -14.10 12.58 5.03
CA PRO A 117 -14.83 11.57 5.81
C PRO A 117 -15.68 10.62 4.95
N ASP A 118 -16.14 11.10 3.79
CA ASP A 118 -16.97 10.35 2.83
C ASP A 118 -16.16 9.65 1.73
N SER A 119 -14.83 9.56 1.87
CA SER A 119 -13.94 8.96 0.86
C SER A 119 -14.09 7.45 0.71
N GLY A 120 -14.64 6.78 1.72
CA GLY A 120 -14.66 5.32 1.81
C GLY A 120 -13.33 4.70 2.26
N VAL A 121 -12.24 5.48 2.38
CA VAL A 121 -10.94 4.98 2.83
C VAL A 121 -10.91 4.88 4.36
N THR A 122 -10.60 3.70 4.86
CA THR A 122 -10.37 3.48 6.29
C THR A 122 -8.90 3.68 6.63
N PHE A 123 -8.61 4.65 7.49
CA PHE A 123 -7.26 4.88 8.02
C PHE A 123 -7.08 4.11 9.32
N ILE A 124 -6.01 3.33 9.41
CA ILE A 124 -5.67 2.57 10.62
C ILE A 124 -4.28 2.99 11.09
N ALA A 125 -4.21 3.71 12.19
CA ALA A 125 -2.97 4.04 12.85
C ALA A 125 -2.53 2.88 13.74
N VAL A 126 -1.35 2.31 13.45
CA VAL A 126 -0.75 1.27 14.28
C VAL A 126 0.22 1.94 15.25
N THR A 127 -0.10 1.86 16.53
CA THR A 127 0.58 2.57 17.60
C THR A 127 1.20 1.61 18.62
N SER A 128 2.17 2.07 19.38
CA SER A 128 2.74 1.31 20.50
C SER A 128 3.32 2.23 21.56
N GLY A 129 3.32 1.80 22.80
CA GLY A 129 3.90 2.58 23.89
C GLY A 129 5.42 2.66 23.88
N LYS A 130 6.11 1.68 23.29
CA LYS A 130 7.58 1.60 23.22
C LYS A 130 8.04 0.90 21.94
N GLY A 131 9.31 1.10 21.58
CA GLY A 131 9.94 0.37 20.47
C GLY A 131 10.17 -1.11 20.81
N GLY A 132 10.29 -1.94 19.75
CA GLY A 132 10.64 -3.36 19.87
C GLY A 132 9.47 -4.29 20.21
N VAL A 133 8.22 -3.82 20.24
CA VAL A 133 7.03 -4.67 20.43
C VAL A 133 6.53 -5.33 19.13
N GLY A 134 7.16 -5.01 18.00
CA GLY A 134 6.78 -5.54 16.69
C GLY A 134 5.64 -4.78 16.01
N LYS A 135 5.48 -3.49 16.29
CA LYS A 135 4.50 -2.60 15.65
C LYS A 135 4.53 -2.71 14.11
N SER A 136 5.69 -2.49 13.50
CA SER A 136 5.86 -2.56 12.04
C SER A 136 5.63 -3.98 11.49
N THR A 137 5.95 -5.04 12.26
CA THR A 137 5.61 -6.42 11.92
C THR A 137 4.10 -6.61 11.83
N VAL A 138 3.35 -6.07 12.82
CA VAL A 138 1.89 -6.10 12.80
C VAL A 138 1.37 -5.30 11.60
N THR A 139 1.92 -4.10 11.35
CA THR A 139 1.50 -3.25 10.24
C THR A 139 1.61 -3.95 8.88
N ILE A 140 2.78 -4.52 8.56
CA ILE A 140 3.00 -5.15 7.24
C ILE A 140 2.17 -6.42 7.05
N ASN A 141 2.05 -7.24 8.10
CA ASN A 141 1.32 -8.51 7.99
C ASN A 141 -0.19 -8.30 7.97
N LEU A 142 -0.72 -7.37 8.75
CA LEU A 142 -2.12 -6.96 8.64
C LEU A 142 -2.43 -6.39 7.24
N ALA A 143 -1.57 -5.51 6.72
CA ALA A 143 -1.76 -4.96 5.38
C ALA A 143 -1.74 -6.04 4.30
N ALA A 144 -0.80 -6.99 4.37
CA ALA A 144 -0.73 -8.10 3.43
C ALA A 144 -1.95 -9.04 3.54
N ALA A 145 -2.44 -9.30 4.76
CA ALA A 145 -3.65 -10.11 4.97
C ALA A 145 -4.91 -9.41 4.43
N LEU A 146 -5.05 -8.10 4.64
CA LEU A 146 -6.13 -7.30 4.03
C LEU A 146 -6.06 -7.34 2.49
N ALA A 147 -4.86 -7.24 1.92
CA ALA A 147 -4.66 -7.32 0.47
C ALA A 147 -5.03 -8.71 -0.09
N ARG A 148 -4.64 -9.80 0.60
CA ARG A 148 -5.07 -11.17 0.26
C ARG A 148 -6.58 -11.34 0.33
N SER A 149 -7.26 -10.64 1.22
CA SER A 149 -8.74 -10.59 1.29
C SER A 149 -9.38 -9.72 0.19
N GLY A 150 -8.61 -9.30 -0.82
CA GLY A 150 -9.09 -8.54 -1.98
C GLY A 150 -9.28 -7.05 -1.73
N LYS A 151 -8.82 -6.50 -0.61
CA LYS A 151 -8.88 -5.06 -0.32
C LYS A 151 -7.71 -4.32 -0.97
N LYS A 152 -7.93 -3.08 -1.38
CA LYS A 152 -6.89 -2.17 -1.89
C LYS A 152 -6.21 -1.50 -0.70
N VAL A 153 -4.95 -1.82 -0.45
CA VAL A 153 -4.26 -1.46 0.79
C VAL A 153 -3.00 -0.64 0.51
N GLY A 154 -2.81 0.40 1.33
CA GLY A 154 -1.57 1.16 1.38
C GLY A 154 -0.95 1.13 2.78
N ILE A 155 0.37 1.32 2.84
CA ILE A 155 1.12 1.60 4.07
C ILE A 155 1.85 2.92 3.91
N LEU A 156 1.68 3.80 4.89
CA LEU A 156 2.52 4.95 5.10
C LEU A 156 3.39 4.71 6.34
N ASP A 157 4.69 4.48 6.12
CA ASP A 157 5.68 4.39 7.19
C ASP A 157 6.01 5.80 7.69
N ALA A 158 5.40 6.16 8.81
CA ALA A 158 5.56 7.43 9.50
C ALA A 158 6.57 7.36 10.66
N ASP A 159 7.20 6.21 10.91
CA ASP A 159 8.30 6.06 11.85
C ASP A 159 9.62 6.51 11.20
N ILE A 160 9.76 7.82 11.06
CA ILE A 160 10.84 8.45 10.28
C ILE A 160 12.22 8.19 10.88
N TYR A 161 12.32 7.95 12.18
CA TYR A 161 13.58 7.64 12.84
C TYR A 161 13.93 6.16 12.84
N GLY A 162 12.92 5.30 12.72
CA GLY A 162 13.05 3.86 12.79
C GLY A 162 12.39 3.16 11.60
N PHE A 163 12.36 3.81 10.44
CA PHE A 163 11.76 3.22 9.24
C PHE A 163 12.35 1.84 8.96
N SER A 164 11.50 0.85 8.84
CA SER A 164 11.91 -0.55 8.67
C SER A 164 11.09 -1.28 7.60
N ILE A 165 9.95 -0.74 7.22
CA ILE A 165 8.99 -1.39 6.33
C ILE A 165 9.60 -1.81 4.99
N PRO A 166 10.38 -0.97 4.26
CA PRO A 166 10.99 -1.41 3.02
C PRO A 166 11.90 -2.64 3.16
N ALA A 167 12.72 -2.65 4.22
CA ALA A 167 13.62 -3.78 4.50
C ALA A 167 12.83 -5.02 4.92
N MET A 168 11.81 -4.89 5.77
CA MET A 168 10.98 -5.99 6.26
C MET A 168 10.15 -6.63 5.13
N MET A 169 9.73 -5.85 4.15
CA MET A 169 8.99 -6.34 2.97
C MET A 169 9.91 -6.73 1.80
N ASN A 170 11.24 -6.73 2.01
CA ASN A 170 12.26 -7.02 0.99
C ASN A 170 12.12 -6.16 -0.28
N ILE A 171 11.77 -4.88 -0.11
CA ILE A 171 11.60 -3.94 -1.22
C ILE A 171 12.96 -3.34 -1.58
N GLN A 172 13.44 -3.63 -2.79
CA GLN A 172 14.69 -3.11 -3.33
C GLN A 172 14.49 -1.88 -4.25
N GLN A 173 13.26 -1.69 -4.71
CA GLN A 173 12.89 -0.63 -5.63
C GLN A 173 12.63 0.67 -4.87
N LYS A 174 12.80 1.79 -5.58
CA LYS A 174 12.41 3.11 -5.06
C LYS A 174 11.10 3.56 -5.73
N PRO A 175 10.32 4.42 -5.06
CA PRO A 175 9.16 5.04 -5.68
C PRO A 175 9.54 5.77 -6.97
N THR A 176 8.73 5.59 -8.00
CA THR A 176 8.85 6.33 -9.25
C THR A 176 8.39 7.77 -9.03
N MET A 177 9.18 8.74 -9.49
CA MET A 177 8.81 10.16 -9.41
C MET A 177 8.37 10.65 -10.78
N ILE A 178 7.11 11.08 -10.88
CA ILE A 178 6.58 11.76 -12.06
C ILE A 178 6.39 13.23 -11.67
N ASP A 179 7.33 14.09 -12.12
CA ASP A 179 7.45 15.48 -11.66
C ASP A 179 7.50 15.54 -10.12
N GLN A 180 6.49 16.08 -9.45
CA GLN A 180 6.41 16.19 -7.99
C GLN A 180 5.52 15.12 -7.34
N THR A 181 5.01 14.16 -8.10
CA THR A 181 4.15 13.09 -7.62
C THR A 181 4.94 11.79 -7.50
N ALA A 182 4.91 11.20 -6.32
CA ALA A 182 5.49 9.88 -6.08
C ALA A 182 4.47 8.80 -6.41
N ILE A 183 4.92 7.77 -7.11
CA ILE A 183 4.16 6.53 -7.29
C ILE A 183 4.67 5.55 -6.24
N PRO A 184 3.82 5.05 -5.33
CA PRO A 184 4.23 4.14 -4.27
C PRO A 184 4.78 2.82 -4.84
N VAL A 185 5.68 2.19 -4.12
CA VAL A 185 6.14 0.85 -4.50
C VAL A 185 5.10 -0.16 -4.09
N GLU A 186 4.81 -1.12 -4.96
CA GLU A 186 3.89 -2.21 -4.66
C GLU A 186 4.65 -3.48 -4.29
N SER A 187 4.31 -4.07 -3.15
CA SER A 187 4.87 -5.33 -2.67
C SER A 187 3.80 -6.11 -1.92
N HIS A 188 3.71 -7.43 -2.14
CA HIS A 188 2.66 -8.30 -1.56
C HIS A 188 1.22 -7.77 -1.74
N GLY A 189 0.93 -7.08 -2.86
CA GLY A 189 -0.37 -6.45 -3.14
C GLY A 189 -0.65 -5.18 -2.31
N VAL A 190 0.37 -4.63 -1.66
CA VAL A 190 0.27 -3.44 -0.80
C VAL A 190 1.11 -2.30 -1.38
N LYS A 191 0.53 -1.11 -1.48
CA LYS A 191 1.23 0.12 -1.87
C LYS A 191 1.99 0.70 -0.67
N VAL A 192 3.29 0.93 -0.82
CA VAL A 192 4.17 1.34 0.29
C VAL A 192 4.85 2.67 -0.01
N MET A 193 4.74 3.59 0.96
CA MET A 193 5.55 4.80 1.03
C MET A 193 6.26 4.87 2.37
N SER A 194 7.58 5.11 2.33
CA SER A 194 8.44 5.20 3.52
C SER A 194 9.56 6.21 3.28
N MET A 195 9.98 6.87 4.35
CA MET A 195 11.21 7.67 4.33
C MET A 195 12.45 6.84 4.02
N GLY A 196 12.43 5.53 4.29
CA GLY A 196 13.51 4.61 3.97
C GLY A 196 13.90 4.62 2.48
N PHE A 197 12.97 4.91 1.59
CA PHE A 197 13.27 5.02 0.16
C PHE A 197 14.12 6.23 -0.22
N PHE A 198 14.11 7.27 0.61
CA PHE A 198 14.79 8.55 0.37
C PHE A 198 16.03 8.75 1.25
N SER A 199 16.31 7.82 2.16
CA SER A 199 17.51 7.82 2.99
C SER A 199 18.56 6.90 2.39
N PRO A 200 19.64 7.41 1.77
CA PRO A 200 20.71 6.56 1.25
C PRO A 200 21.49 5.93 2.42
N ASP A 201 21.80 4.64 2.27
CA ASP A 201 22.72 3.88 3.12
C ASP A 201 22.37 3.83 4.63
N ASN A 202 21.10 3.93 4.98
CA ASN A 202 20.62 3.93 6.37
C ASN A 202 21.37 4.96 7.26
N ASN A 203 21.80 6.07 6.67
CA ASN A 203 22.47 7.14 7.40
C ASN A 203 21.51 7.84 8.36
N PRO A 204 21.95 8.18 9.58
CA PRO A 204 21.13 8.92 10.51
C PRO A 204 20.81 10.32 9.93
N VAL A 205 19.53 10.56 9.72
CA VAL A 205 19.07 11.85 9.21
C VAL A 205 18.61 12.70 10.39
N MET A 206 19.22 13.87 10.57
CA MET A 206 18.84 14.80 11.63
C MET A 206 17.62 15.62 11.19
N TRP A 207 16.43 15.06 11.38
CA TRP A 207 15.18 15.75 11.15
C TRP A 207 14.71 16.49 12.40
N ARG A 208 14.17 17.70 12.23
CA ARG A 208 13.50 18.43 13.31
C ARG A 208 11.98 18.24 13.17
N GLY A 209 11.25 18.23 14.30
CA GLY A 209 9.79 17.98 14.36
C GLY A 209 8.97 18.63 13.24
N PRO A 210 9.09 19.95 12.96
CA PRO A 210 8.32 20.59 11.89
C PRO A 210 8.59 20.07 10.48
N MET A 211 9.76 19.45 10.25
CA MET A 211 10.08 18.83 8.96
C MET A 211 9.37 17.49 8.81
N LEU A 212 9.20 16.73 9.90
CA LEU A 212 8.54 15.44 9.90
C LEU A 212 7.08 15.56 9.44
N ASN A 213 6.35 16.52 10.01
CA ASN A 213 4.97 16.80 9.65
C ASN A 213 4.81 17.19 8.19
N LYS A 214 5.76 17.97 7.67
CA LYS A 214 5.78 18.34 6.26
C LYS A 214 5.95 17.11 5.38
N TRP A 215 6.77 16.12 5.78
CA TRP A 215 6.99 14.90 5.02
C TRP A 215 5.77 13.99 5.04
N ILE A 216 5.16 13.75 6.22
CA ILE A 216 3.94 12.94 6.33
C ILE A 216 2.83 13.56 5.47
N ARG A 217 2.62 14.88 5.60
CA ARG A 217 1.66 15.60 4.76
C ARG A 217 2.00 15.45 3.27
N ASN A 218 3.28 15.58 2.91
CA ASN A 218 3.73 15.44 1.53
C ASN A 218 3.43 14.03 0.99
N PHE A 219 3.66 12.98 1.77
CA PHE A 219 3.33 11.61 1.38
C PHE A 219 1.82 11.37 1.24
N LEU A 220 0.99 12.00 2.07
CA LEU A 220 -0.46 11.91 1.93
C LEU A 220 -0.97 12.66 0.69
N VAL A 221 -0.38 13.83 0.36
CA VAL A 221 -0.88 14.74 -0.68
C VAL A 221 -0.26 14.47 -2.05
N ASN A 222 1.07 14.22 -2.10
CA ASN A 222 1.83 14.11 -3.33
C ASN A 222 2.19 12.67 -3.71
N THR A 223 1.59 11.68 -3.09
CA THR A 223 1.66 10.29 -3.53
C THR A 223 0.41 9.94 -4.32
N HIS A 224 0.59 9.33 -5.47
CA HIS A 224 -0.52 8.79 -6.26
C HIS A 224 -0.96 7.44 -5.67
N TRP A 225 -1.76 7.49 -4.61
CA TRP A 225 -2.26 6.29 -3.96
C TRP A 225 -3.26 5.51 -4.82
N GLY A 226 -3.91 6.18 -5.80
CA GLY A 226 -5.02 5.59 -6.56
C GLY A 226 -6.21 5.27 -5.64
N GLU A 227 -6.93 4.21 -5.96
CA GLU A 227 -8.03 3.74 -5.09
C GLU A 227 -7.47 2.92 -3.93
N LEU A 228 -7.98 3.19 -2.73
CA LEU A 228 -7.68 2.46 -1.51
C LEU A 228 -8.97 2.16 -0.75
N ASP A 229 -9.03 0.99 -0.11
CA ASP A 229 -10.00 0.65 0.95
C ASP A 229 -9.39 0.96 2.32
N TYR A 230 -8.08 0.68 2.49
CA TYR A 230 -7.36 0.87 3.74
C TYR A 230 -6.03 1.58 3.52
N LEU A 231 -5.69 2.51 4.43
CA LEU A 231 -4.33 3.05 4.56
C LEU A 231 -3.85 2.84 6.00
N LEU A 232 -2.86 1.98 6.17
CA LEU A 232 -2.22 1.75 7.46
C LEU A 232 -1.10 2.77 7.67
N LEU A 233 -1.05 3.34 8.87
CA LEU A 233 -0.07 4.33 9.28
C LEU A 233 0.83 3.69 10.36
N ASP A 234 2.08 3.39 10.01
CA ASP A 234 3.05 2.86 10.98
C ASP A 234 3.67 4.03 11.75
N LEU A 235 3.12 4.35 12.93
CA LEU A 235 3.53 5.51 13.70
C LEU A 235 4.82 5.24 14.50
N PRO A 236 5.62 6.27 14.83
CA PRO A 236 6.73 6.09 15.77
C PRO A 236 6.21 5.65 17.14
N PRO A 237 7.03 4.92 17.91
CA PRO A 237 6.63 4.47 19.23
C PRO A 237 6.44 5.63 20.22
N GLY A 238 5.51 5.49 21.15
CA GLY A 238 5.19 6.49 22.18
C GLY A 238 4.17 7.52 21.73
N THR A 239 4.10 8.63 22.46
CA THR A 239 3.09 9.70 22.33
C THR A 239 3.73 11.02 21.89
N GLY A 240 4.69 10.93 20.96
CA GLY A 240 5.41 12.10 20.47
C GLY A 240 4.63 12.96 19.48
N ASP A 241 5.24 14.07 19.07
CA ASP A 241 4.64 15.07 18.16
C ASP A 241 4.06 14.47 16.88
N VAL A 242 4.73 13.45 16.32
CA VAL A 242 4.27 12.81 15.07
C VAL A 242 2.89 12.16 15.24
N ALA A 243 2.64 11.49 16.37
CA ALA A 243 1.33 10.87 16.63
C ALA A 243 0.24 11.93 16.76
N ILE A 244 0.53 13.05 17.44
CA ILE A 244 -0.39 14.18 17.59
C ILE A 244 -0.70 14.81 16.24
N ASP A 245 0.32 15.01 15.41
CA ASP A 245 0.17 15.65 14.11
C ASP A 245 -0.60 14.78 13.11
N VAL A 246 -0.34 13.46 13.12
CA VAL A 246 -1.13 12.50 12.32
C VAL A 246 -2.58 12.51 12.77
N ALA A 247 -2.83 12.54 14.08
CA ALA A 247 -4.18 12.64 14.62
C ALA A 247 -4.90 13.92 14.17
N ALA A 248 -4.19 15.04 14.14
CA ALA A 248 -4.76 16.31 13.66
C ALA A 248 -4.99 16.31 12.12
N MET A 249 -4.14 15.59 11.35
CA MET A 249 -4.29 15.49 9.90
C MET A 249 -5.38 14.53 9.46
N ILE A 250 -5.61 13.47 10.22
CA ILE A 250 -6.55 12.38 9.89
C ILE A 250 -7.44 12.07 11.11
N PRO A 251 -8.35 13.00 11.48
CA PRO A 251 -9.18 12.83 12.69
C PRO A 251 -10.12 11.63 12.64
N GLN A 252 -10.38 11.08 11.46
CA GLN A 252 -11.19 9.87 11.26
C GLN A 252 -10.38 8.56 11.36
N ALA A 253 -9.06 8.64 11.63
CA ALA A 253 -8.26 7.43 11.77
C ALA A 253 -8.73 6.59 12.97
N LYS A 254 -8.70 5.28 12.78
CA LYS A 254 -8.91 4.29 13.85
C LYS A 254 -7.54 3.83 14.34
N GLU A 255 -7.44 3.41 15.59
CA GLU A 255 -6.15 3.00 16.16
C GLU A 255 -6.15 1.53 16.55
N ILE A 256 -5.02 0.86 16.29
CA ILE A 256 -4.66 -0.44 16.84
C ILE A 256 -3.45 -0.24 17.75
N ILE A 257 -3.56 -0.69 18.99
CA ILE A 257 -2.47 -0.58 19.98
C ILE A 257 -1.72 -1.91 20.03
N VAL A 258 -0.45 -1.89 19.67
CA VAL A 258 0.42 -3.07 19.72
C VAL A 258 1.21 -3.09 21.03
N THR A 259 1.14 -4.22 21.72
CA THR A 259 1.91 -4.50 22.94
C THR A 259 2.49 -5.92 22.91
N THR A 260 3.20 -6.31 23.96
CA THR A 260 3.62 -7.69 24.22
C THR A 260 3.04 -8.14 25.57
N PRO A 261 3.05 -9.44 25.92
CA PRO A 261 2.53 -9.93 27.19
C PRO A 261 3.20 -9.33 28.45
N HIS A 262 4.37 -8.71 28.27
CA HIS A 262 5.15 -8.18 29.37
C HIS A 262 4.47 -6.96 30.03
N THR A 263 4.25 -7.00 31.35
CA THR A 263 3.50 -5.98 32.11
C THR A 263 4.02 -4.55 31.93
N VAL A 264 5.35 -4.36 31.82
CA VAL A 264 5.94 -3.03 31.58
C VAL A 264 5.59 -2.52 30.16
N ALA A 265 5.54 -3.42 29.16
CA ALA A 265 5.16 -3.02 27.81
C ALA A 265 3.70 -2.55 27.78
N SER A 266 2.82 -3.30 28.40
CA SER A 266 1.40 -2.99 28.55
C SER A 266 1.19 -1.66 29.31
N PHE A 267 1.86 -1.47 30.43
CA PHE A 267 1.79 -0.22 31.18
C PHE A 267 2.22 1.01 30.36
N VAL A 268 3.27 0.88 29.53
CA VAL A 268 3.68 2.00 28.67
C VAL A 268 2.74 2.17 27.49
N ALA A 269 2.15 1.09 26.96
CA ALA A 269 1.17 1.13 25.88
C ALA A 269 -0.14 1.83 26.30
N SER A 270 -0.49 1.85 27.59
CA SER A 270 -1.66 2.60 28.08
C SER A 270 -1.57 4.11 27.80
N ARG A 271 -0.36 4.66 27.64
CA ARG A 271 -0.15 6.06 27.25
C ARG A 271 -0.58 6.31 25.79
N ALA A 272 -0.32 5.36 24.89
CA ALA A 272 -0.80 5.46 23.50
C ALA A 272 -2.34 5.41 23.48
N GLY A 273 -2.96 4.53 24.24
CA GLY A 273 -4.42 4.51 24.39
C GLY A 273 -4.99 5.80 24.98
N ALA A 274 -4.35 6.37 26.01
CA ALA A 274 -4.77 7.66 26.56
C ALA A 274 -4.64 8.81 25.53
N MET A 275 -3.62 8.74 24.66
CA MET A 275 -3.46 9.70 23.55
C MET A 275 -4.61 9.55 22.54
N ALA A 276 -4.94 8.32 22.10
CA ALA A 276 -6.04 8.06 21.20
C ALA A 276 -7.37 8.62 21.74
N VAL A 277 -7.63 8.40 23.03
CA VAL A 277 -8.81 9.00 23.71
C VAL A 277 -8.76 10.53 23.69
N HIS A 278 -7.59 11.11 23.96
CA HIS A 278 -7.41 12.58 23.96
C HIS A 278 -7.62 13.17 22.56
N THR A 279 -7.15 12.50 21.52
CA THR A 279 -7.33 12.90 20.12
C THR A 279 -8.68 12.50 19.54
N LYS A 280 -9.52 11.83 20.33
CA LYS A 280 -10.85 11.32 19.95
C LYS A 280 -10.80 10.30 18.80
N HIS A 281 -9.71 9.61 18.66
CA HIS A 281 -9.63 8.48 17.75
C HIS A 281 -10.37 7.27 18.33
N GLU A 282 -11.06 6.56 17.47
CA GLU A 282 -11.64 5.28 17.82
C GLU A 282 -10.55 4.21 17.91
N ILE A 283 -10.47 3.52 19.03
CA ILE A 283 -9.54 2.41 19.21
C ILE A 283 -10.26 1.11 18.83
N LEU A 284 -9.77 0.45 17.77
CA LEU A 284 -10.30 -0.85 17.33
C LEU A 284 -10.01 -1.93 18.36
N GLY A 285 -8.84 -1.90 18.99
CA GLY A 285 -8.46 -2.82 20.05
C GLY A 285 -6.96 -2.96 20.21
N VAL A 286 -6.58 -3.98 20.98
CA VAL A 286 -5.18 -4.33 21.28
C VAL A 286 -4.75 -5.54 20.46
N VAL A 287 -3.55 -5.48 19.88
CA VAL A 287 -2.84 -6.64 19.34
C VAL A 287 -1.70 -6.99 20.29
N GLU A 288 -1.80 -8.13 20.98
CA GLU A 288 -0.74 -8.68 21.80
C GLU A 288 0.21 -9.49 20.93
N ASN A 289 1.32 -8.88 20.53
CA ASN A 289 2.33 -9.54 19.68
C ASN A 289 3.31 -10.33 20.55
N MET A 290 3.94 -11.37 19.99
CA MET A 290 4.83 -12.29 20.71
C MET A 290 4.14 -12.94 21.92
N ALA A 291 2.85 -13.25 21.79
CA ALA A 291 2.00 -13.71 22.87
C ALA A 291 2.45 -15.07 23.42
N TYR A 292 2.82 -15.98 22.55
CA TYR A 292 3.32 -17.31 22.91
C TYR A 292 4.18 -17.88 21.77
N TYR A 293 4.98 -18.86 22.10
CA TYR A 293 5.63 -19.77 21.16
C TYR A 293 4.88 -21.11 21.19
N GLU A 294 4.49 -21.64 20.04
CA GLU A 294 3.88 -22.95 19.95
C GLU A 294 4.90 -23.99 19.51
N ASP A 295 5.08 -25.01 20.34
CA ASP A 295 5.99 -26.12 20.03
C ASP A 295 5.36 -27.09 19.03
N LYS A 296 6.15 -28.00 18.48
CA LYS A 296 5.70 -28.99 17.46
C LYS A 296 4.54 -29.91 17.92
N ASP A 297 4.36 -30.05 19.21
CA ASP A 297 3.27 -30.82 19.82
C ASP A 297 2.02 -29.97 20.12
N GLY A 298 2.00 -28.69 19.74
CA GLY A 298 0.91 -27.77 20.01
C GLY A 298 0.96 -27.14 21.40
N THR A 299 2.01 -27.40 22.20
CA THR A 299 2.14 -26.81 23.51
C THR A 299 2.57 -25.34 23.44
N LYS A 300 1.76 -24.44 24.04
CA LYS A 300 2.07 -23.01 24.10
C LYS A 300 3.05 -22.70 25.26
N LYS A 301 4.13 -22.00 24.91
CA LYS A 301 5.14 -21.50 25.86
C LYS A 301 5.13 -19.97 25.88
N TYR A 302 4.99 -19.39 27.04
CA TYR A 302 4.83 -17.94 27.21
C TYR A 302 6.17 -17.30 27.61
N LEU A 303 7.00 -17.05 26.62
CA LEU A 303 8.39 -16.59 26.80
C LEU A 303 8.47 -15.15 27.38
N PHE A 304 7.46 -14.33 27.11
CA PHE A 304 7.43 -12.91 27.50
C PHE A 304 6.39 -12.60 28.60
N GLY A 305 5.87 -13.63 29.28
CA GLY A 305 4.78 -13.50 30.27
C GLY A 305 3.41 -13.74 29.65
N GLN A 306 2.37 -13.35 30.36
CA GLN A 306 0.98 -13.55 29.97
C GLN A 306 0.10 -12.38 30.44
N GLY A 307 -0.99 -12.11 29.70
CA GLY A 307 -2.07 -11.22 30.12
C GLY A 307 -1.76 -9.73 30.04
N GLY A 308 -0.64 -9.33 29.41
CA GLY A 308 -0.36 -7.90 29.23
C GLY A 308 -1.35 -7.21 28.29
N GLY A 309 -1.76 -7.89 27.23
CA GLY A 309 -2.79 -7.40 26.30
C GLY A 309 -4.15 -7.29 26.97
N ASP A 310 -4.54 -8.31 27.73
CA ASP A 310 -5.84 -8.33 28.46
C ASP A 310 -5.90 -7.20 29.50
N ALA A 311 -4.83 -7.00 30.28
CA ALA A 311 -4.77 -5.94 31.27
C ALA A 311 -4.84 -4.54 30.62
N LEU A 312 -4.21 -4.35 29.45
CA LEU A 312 -4.30 -3.11 28.69
C LEU A 312 -5.72 -2.89 28.14
N ALA A 313 -6.31 -3.92 27.57
CA ALA A 313 -7.65 -3.87 27.02
C ALA A 313 -8.70 -3.55 28.11
N GLU A 314 -8.59 -4.17 29.28
CA GLU A 314 -9.44 -3.87 30.44
C GLU A 314 -9.28 -2.41 30.90
N GLN A 315 -8.03 -1.93 31.04
CA GLN A 315 -7.74 -0.55 31.44
C GLN A 315 -8.34 0.48 30.49
N LEU A 316 -8.35 0.20 29.18
CA LEU A 316 -8.87 1.10 28.16
C LEU A 316 -10.35 0.84 27.81
N ASN A 317 -10.97 -0.15 28.41
CA ASN A 317 -12.35 -0.62 28.11
C ASN A 317 -12.55 -0.96 26.62
N ILE A 318 -11.59 -1.68 26.06
CA ILE A 318 -11.57 -2.17 24.67
C ILE A 318 -11.30 -3.68 24.65
N THR A 319 -11.19 -4.30 23.47
CA THR A 319 -10.95 -5.72 23.31
C THR A 319 -9.51 -6.04 22.86
N VAL A 320 -9.03 -7.24 23.18
CA VAL A 320 -7.87 -7.83 22.50
C VAL A 320 -8.36 -8.39 21.15
N LEU A 321 -7.86 -7.83 20.05
CA LEU A 321 -8.20 -8.26 18.70
C LEU A 321 -7.51 -9.56 18.32
N ALA A 322 -6.22 -9.68 18.69
CA ALA A 322 -5.43 -10.86 18.39
C ALA A 322 -4.28 -11.05 19.39
N GLN A 323 -3.94 -12.31 19.62
CA GLN A 323 -2.72 -12.75 20.25
C GLN A 323 -1.84 -13.43 19.20
N ILE A 324 -0.82 -12.70 18.72
CA ILE A 324 0.05 -13.16 17.63
C ILE A 324 1.17 -14.01 18.21
N PRO A 325 1.36 -15.27 17.75
CA PRO A 325 2.44 -16.12 18.23
C PRO A 325 3.81 -15.57 17.83
N PHE A 326 4.83 -15.94 18.58
CA PHE A 326 6.22 -15.74 18.19
C PHE A 326 6.67 -16.95 17.37
N ALA A 327 6.97 -16.74 16.11
CA ALA A 327 7.50 -17.76 15.22
C ALA A 327 8.56 -17.15 14.29
N GLN A 328 9.51 -17.99 13.86
CA GLN A 328 10.39 -17.65 12.76
C GLN A 328 9.94 -18.42 11.52
N PRO A 329 9.96 -17.80 10.33
CA PRO A 329 9.76 -18.51 9.08
C PRO A 329 10.76 -19.67 8.97
N GLU A 330 10.30 -20.83 8.53
CA GLU A 330 11.19 -21.99 8.28
C GLU A 330 12.16 -21.71 7.13
N GLU A 331 11.78 -20.86 6.18
CA GLU A 331 12.60 -20.41 5.07
C GLU A 331 13.02 -18.95 5.24
N ASN A 332 14.29 -18.66 5.00
CA ASN A 332 14.80 -17.29 5.00
C ASN A 332 14.44 -16.60 3.66
N THR A 333 13.20 -16.17 3.54
CA THR A 333 12.69 -15.48 2.34
C THR A 333 13.20 -14.06 2.18
N GLY A 334 13.92 -13.54 3.18
CA GLY A 334 14.35 -12.13 3.23
C GLY A 334 13.19 -11.15 3.50
N SER A 335 11.95 -11.63 3.64
CA SER A 335 10.77 -10.83 3.99
C SER A 335 10.25 -11.22 5.37
N SER A 336 9.69 -10.24 6.10
CA SER A 336 8.96 -10.46 7.36
C SER A 336 7.44 -10.53 7.15
N VAL A 337 6.98 -10.66 5.90
CA VAL A 337 5.59 -10.96 5.58
C VAL A 337 5.40 -12.46 5.64
N TYR A 338 4.50 -12.92 6.51
CA TYR A 338 4.25 -14.34 6.74
C TYR A 338 3.24 -14.90 5.74
N ASP A 339 3.48 -16.14 5.33
CA ASP A 339 2.54 -16.89 4.51
C ASP A 339 1.28 -17.23 5.33
N GLU A 340 0.12 -17.21 4.69
CA GLU A 340 -1.17 -17.53 5.34
C GLU A 340 -1.26 -18.98 5.83
N GLU A 341 -0.51 -19.89 5.24
CA GLU A 341 -0.46 -21.30 5.65
C GLU A 341 0.28 -21.51 6.99
N TRP A 342 1.01 -20.50 7.47
CA TRP A 342 1.71 -20.60 8.75
C TRP A 342 0.84 -20.11 9.89
N LEU A 343 1.00 -20.68 11.07
CA LEU A 343 0.27 -20.32 12.28
C LEU A 343 0.22 -18.79 12.53
N ILE A 344 1.35 -18.12 12.33
CA ILE A 344 1.43 -16.67 12.49
C ILE A 344 0.71 -15.93 11.34
N GLY A 345 0.75 -16.44 10.13
CA GLY A 345 0.04 -15.89 8.98
C GLY A 345 -1.48 -16.05 9.12
N GLU A 346 -1.94 -17.22 9.59
CA GLU A 346 -3.35 -17.46 9.93
C GLU A 346 -3.85 -16.48 10.99
N ALA A 347 -3.05 -16.21 12.03
CA ALA A 347 -3.42 -15.22 13.05
C ALA A 347 -3.61 -13.81 12.47
N PHE A 348 -2.81 -13.41 11.48
CA PHE A 348 -2.99 -12.13 10.77
C PHE A 348 -4.18 -12.15 9.81
N THR A 349 -4.49 -13.29 9.19
CA THR A 349 -5.70 -13.46 8.36
C THR A 349 -6.96 -13.28 9.20
N ASN A 350 -7.04 -13.95 10.35
CA ASN A 350 -8.15 -13.80 11.28
C ASN A 350 -8.29 -12.36 11.78
N LEU A 351 -7.17 -11.70 12.13
CA LEU A 351 -7.16 -10.29 12.52
C LEU A 351 -7.70 -9.38 11.41
N ALA A 352 -7.33 -9.63 10.15
CA ALA A 352 -7.81 -8.85 9.02
C ALA A 352 -9.32 -9.02 8.81
N GLU A 353 -9.85 -10.24 8.93
CA GLU A 353 -11.29 -10.52 8.84
C GLU A 353 -12.09 -9.82 9.94
N ASP A 354 -11.59 -9.84 11.18
CA ASP A 354 -12.22 -9.16 12.31
C ASP A 354 -12.24 -7.63 12.12
N ILE A 355 -11.18 -7.07 11.58
CA ILE A 355 -11.11 -5.64 11.27
C ILE A 355 -12.06 -5.28 10.14
N ILE A 356 -12.12 -6.05 9.06
CA ILE A 356 -13.06 -5.85 7.96
C ILE A 356 -14.50 -5.85 8.51
N PHE A 357 -14.84 -6.87 9.28
CA PHE A 357 -16.17 -7.00 9.86
C PHE A 357 -16.54 -5.82 10.78
N SER A 358 -15.59 -5.41 11.64
CA SER A 358 -15.79 -4.30 12.57
C SER A 358 -16.01 -2.98 11.83
N VAL A 359 -15.18 -2.68 10.83
CA VAL A 359 -15.30 -1.46 10.02
C VAL A 359 -16.60 -1.44 9.22
N GLU A 360 -16.97 -2.56 8.59
CA GLU A 360 -18.22 -2.64 7.83
C GLU A 360 -19.46 -2.47 8.72
N LYS A 361 -19.43 -2.99 9.95
CA LYS A 361 -20.50 -2.81 10.93
C LYS A 361 -20.64 -1.35 11.37
N MET A 362 -19.52 -0.67 11.61
CA MET A 362 -19.51 0.75 11.97
C MET A 362 -20.08 1.62 10.84
N ASN A 363 -19.66 1.38 9.60
CA ASN A 363 -20.13 2.13 8.44
C ASN A 363 -21.63 1.94 8.14
N LYS A 364 -22.27 0.88 8.64
CA LYS A 364 -23.73 0.65 8.51
C LYS A 364 -24.55 1.37 9.61
N GLN A 365 -23.90 1.89 10.64
CA GLN A 365 -24.57 2.56 11.77
C GLN A 365 -24.57 4.09 11.65
N VAL A 366 -23.86 4.62 10.68
CA VAL A 366 -23.83 6.04 10.29
C VAL A 366 -24.76 6.28 9.11
#